data_d94a2665ed853971f675e9dffe3a713e
#
_entry.id   d94a2665ed853971f675e9dffe3a713e
#
_cell.length_a   1.000
_cell.length_b   1.000
_cell.length_c   1.000
_cell.angle_alpha   90.00
_cell.angle_beta   90.00
_cell.angle_gamma   90.00
#
_symmetry.space_group_name_H-M   'P 1'
#
loop_
_entity.id
_entity.type
_entity.pdbx_description
1 polymer ?
#
loop_
_entity_poly.entity_id
_entity_poly.type
_entity_poly.pdbx_seq_one_letter_code
_entity_poly.pdbx_strand_id
1 'polypeptide(L)'
;MRKIKIGFLQQHNVADRRTNILRLAEGIADLAKRGAQLVVLQELHNSLYFCQEENVDNFELAEPIPGPSTQMFGEIAKQFEVVIVTSLFERRAAGLYHNTAV
;
A
#
# COMPACT_ATOMS: atom_id res chain seq x y z
N MET A 1 -14.75 -19.91 -19.07
CA MET A 1 -14.67 -18.80 -18.11
C MET A 1 -13.27 -18.75 -17.52
N ARG A 2 -12.62 -17.60 -17.64
CA ARG A 2 -11.32 -17.39 -17.03
C ARG A 2 -11.46 -17.05 -15.54
N LYS A 3 -10.69 -17.72 -14.69
CA LYS A 3 -10.68 -17.45 -13.26
C LYS A 3 -9.36 -16.75 -12.88
N ILE A 4 -9.45 -15.83 -11.92
CA ILE A 4 -8.30 -15.16 -11.34
C ILE A 4 -8.33 -15.37 -9.83
N LYS A 5 -7.16 -15.61 -9.25
CA LYS A 5 -7.02 -15.76 -7.81
C LYS A 5 -6.59 -14.43 -7.19
N ILE A 6 -7.42 -13.90 -6.31
CA ILE A 6 -7.21 -12.61 -5.67
C ILE A 6 -6.89 -12.84 -4.20
N GLY A 7 -5.84 -12.18 -3.71
CA GLY A 7 -5.49 -12.13 -2.30
C GLY A 7 -5.80 -10.77 -1.70
N PHE A 8 -6.41 -10.76 -0.53
CA PHE A 8 -6.62 -9.55 0.25
C PHE A 8 -5.67 -9.58 1.45
N LEU A 9 -4.93 -8.52 1.65
CA LEU A 9 -4.00 -8.39 2.76
C LEU A 9 -4.45 -7.25 3.67
N GLN A 10 -4.84 -7.63 4.88
CA GLN A 10 -5.22 -6.70 5.93
C GLN A 10 -4.39 -6.99 7.17
N GLN A 11 -3.80 -5.95 7.75
CA GLN A 11 -2.95 -6.09 8.93
C GLN A 11 -3.24 -5.00 9.95
N HIS A 12 -2.83 -5.25 11.18
CA HIS A 12 -2.82 -4.25 12.23
C HIS A 12 -1.55 -3.41 12.09
N ASN A 13 -1.68 -2.15 11.74
CA ASN A 13 -0.56 -1.25 11.59
C ASN A 13 -0.08 -0.70 12.94
N VAL A 14 1.20 -0.42 13.01
CA VAL A 14 1.86 0.26 14.12
C VAL A 14 2.33 1.65 13.65
N ALA A 15 2.81 2.47 14.59
CA ALA A 15 3.28 3.82 14.26
C ALA A 15 4.54 3.81 13.38
N ASP A 16 5.38 2.78 13.48
CA ASP A 16 6.57 2.64 12.65
C ASP A 16 6.21 2.20 11.23
N ARG A 17 6.32 3.14 10.31
CA ARG A 17 6.02 2.93 8.88
C ARG A 17 6.84 1.80 8.26
N ARG A 18 8.12 1.71 8.60
CA ARG A 18 9.00 0.67 8.07
C ARG A 18 8.52 -0.73 8.47
N THR A 19 8.11 -0.92 9.72
CA THR A 19 7.56 -2.18 10.19
C THR A 19 6.31 -2.57 9.40
N ASN A 20 5.40 -1.62 9.17
CA ASN A 20 4.19 -1.86 8.40
C ASN A 20 4.52 -2.34 6.97
N ILE A 21 5.46 -1.67 6.32
CA ILE A 21 5.87 -1.99 4.95
C ILE A 21 6.53 -3.37 4.87
N LEU A 22 7.40 -3.70 5.81
CA LEU A 22 8.04 -5.02 5.84
C LEU A 22 7.02 -6.14 6.01
N ARG A 23 6.04 -5.95 6.88
CA ARG A 23 4.94 -6.91 7.07
C ARG A 23 4.08 -7.06 5.82
N LEU A 24 3.82 -5.96 5.12
CA LEU A 24 3.09 -6.01 3.85
C LEU A 24 3.88 -6.80 2.80
N ALA A 25 5.19 -6.57 2.69
CA ALA A 25 6.03 -7.30 1.75
C ALA A 25 6.01 -8.81 2.02
N GLU A 26 6.11 -9.21 3.29
CA GLU A 26 6.02 -10.61 3.71
C GLU A 26 4.64 -11.21 3.37
N GLY A 27 3.57 -10.48 3.63
CA GLY A 27 2.21 -10.90 3.32
C GLY A 27 1.97 -11.07 1.83
N ILE A 28 2.49 -10.15 1.01
CA ILE A 28 2.40 -10.25 -0.45
C ILE A 28 3.13 -11.49 -0.95
N ALA A 29 4.35 -11.74 -0.44
CA ALA A 29 5.11 -12.93 -0.80
C ALA A 29 4.37 -14.21 -0.45
N ASP A 30 3.75 -14.28 0.72
CA ASP A 30 2.96 -15.43 1.15
C ASP A 30 1.75 -15.66 0.23
N LEU A 31 1.00 -14.61 -0.08
CA LEU A 31 -0.14 -14.69 -0.98
C LEU A 31 0.27 -15.13 -2.38
N ALA A 32 1.40 -14.62 -2.89
CA ALA A 32 1.94 -15.02 -4.19
C ALA A 32 2.30 -16.51 -4.21
N LYS A 33 2.92 -17.04 -3.16
CA LYS A 33 3.21 -18.47 -3.03
C LYS A 33 1.94 -19.32 -3.03
N ARG A 34 0.83 -18.77 -2.52
CA ARG A 34 -0.47 -19.42 -2.48
C ARG A 34 -1.24 -19.28 -3.80
N GLY A 35 -0.63 -18.70 -4.81
CA GLY A 35 -1.16 -18.60 -6.16
C GLY A 35 -1.95 -17.32 -6.46
N ALA A 36 -1.91 -16.31 -5.61
CA ALA A 36 -2.57 -15.03 -5.89
C ALA A 36 -1.93 -14.37 -7.11
N GLN A 37 -2.76 -13.86 -8.01
CA GLN A 37 -2.34 -13.13 -9.21
C GLN A 37 -2.55 -11.62 -9.03
N LEU A 38 -3.51 -11.24 -8.20
CA LEU A 38 -3.83 -9.88 -7.81
C LEU A 38 -3.87 -9.81 -6.29
N VAL A 39 -3.15 -8.86 -5.71
CA VAL A 39 -3.12 -8.61 -4.26
C VAL A 39 -3.66 -7.22 -3.99
N VAL A 40 -4.65 -7.12 -3.12
CA VAL A 40 -5.27 -5.85 -2.72
C VAL A 40 -4.88 -5.56 -1.27
N LEU A 41 -4.27 -4.39 -1.04
CA LEU A 41 -3.88 -3.93 0.27
C LEU A 41 -5.00 -3.07 0.91
N GLN A 42 -4.95 -2.94 2.23
CA GLN A 42 -5.92 -2.12 2.96
C GLN A 42 -5.75 -0.63 2.68
N GLU A 43 -6.75 0.15 2.98
CA GLU A 43 -6.74 1.60 2.82
C GLU A 43 -5.61 2.23 3.63
N LEU A 44 -4.83 3.12 3.01
CA LEU A 44 -3.71 3.86 3.62
C LEU A 44 -2.77 2.95 4.42
N HIS A 45 -2.37 1.86 3.80
CA HIS A 45 -1.72 0.71 4.44
C HIS A 45 -0.34 0.97 5.06
N ASN A 46 0.33 2.08 4.72
CA ASN A 46 1.70 2.32 5.19
C ASN A 46 1.79 2.86 6.60
N SER A 47 0.71 3.32 7.18
CA SER A 47 0.70 3.99 8.48
C SER A 47 -0.54 3.60 9.29
N LEU A 48 -0.60 4.07 10.53
CA LEU A 48 -1.84 4.06 11.29
C LEU A 48 -2.89 4.88 10.52
N TYR A 49 -4.15 4.41 10.57
CA TYR A 49 -5.25 5.13 9.95
C TYR A 49 -5.48 6.45 10.67
N PHE A 50 -5.26 7.57 9.98
CA PHE A 50 -5.24 8.91 10.59
C PHE A 50 -6.48 9.75 10.24
N CYS A 51 -7.39 9.25 9.41
CA CYS A 51 -8.55 10.02 8.94
C CYS A 51 -9.62 10.24 10.01
N GLN A 52 -9.46 9.66 11.20
CA GLN A 52 -10.35 9.86 12.34
C GLN A 52 -10.08 11.17 13.08
N GLU A 53 -8.96 11.81 12.83
CA GLU A 53 -8.53 13.06 13.48
C GLU A 53 -8.14 14.09 12.42
N GLU A 54 -8.54 15.34 12.66
CA GLU A 54 -8.07 16.47 11.87
C GLU A 54 -6.77 17.00 12.49
N ASN A 55 -5.65 16.55 11.94
CA ASN A 55 -4.32 16.97 12.39
C ASN A 55 -3.46 17.30 11.18
N VAL A 56 -2.99 18.55 11.09
CA VAL A 56 -2.16 19.02 9.98
C VAL A 56 -0.81 18.29 9.89
N ASP A 57 -0.31 17.74 10.99
CA ASP A 57 0.94 16.97 11.00
C ASP A 57 0.82 15.69 10.18
N ASN A 58 -0.38 15.17 9.96
CA ASN A 58 -0.61 14.00 9.13
C ASN A 58 -0.27 14.24 7.66
N PHE A 59 -0.23 15.49 7.19
CA PHE A 59 0.16 15.82 5.83
C PHE A 59 1.62 15.47 5.52
N GLU A 60 2.47 15.35 6.55
CA GLU A 60 3.85 14.90 6.39
C GLU A 60 3.95 13.43 5.96
N LEU A 61 2.89 12.64 6.16
CA LEU A 61 2.82 11.26 5.74
C LEU A 61 2.59 11.10 4.23
N ALA A 62 2.20 12.18 3.56
CA ALA A 62 1.90 12.16 2.13
C ALA A 62 3.17 12.05 1.28
N GLU A 63 3.02 11.39 0.15
CA GLU A 63 4.10 11.23 -0.83
C GLU A 63 3.61 11.48 -2.25
N PRO A 64 4.51 11.81 -3.19
CA PRO A 64 4.12 11.93 -4.60
C PRO A 64 3.82 10.55 -5.21
N ILE A 65 3.00 10.54 -6.27
CA ILE A 65 2.75 9.37 -7.11
C ILE A 65 3.11 9.73 -8.57
N PRO A 66 4.08 9.07 -9.20
CA PRO A 66 4.94 8.03 -8.65
C PRO A 66 5.93 8.56 -7.60
N GLY A 67 6.29 7.71 -6.66
CA GLY A 67 7.18 8.05 -5.56
C GLY A 67 7.73 6.81 -4.86
N PRO A 68 8.20 6.97 -3.61
CA PRO A 68 8.87 5.86 -2.91
C PRO A 68 8.04 4.59 -2.80
N SER A 69 6.75 4.70 -2.47
CA SER A 69 5.88 3.53 -2.32
C SER A 69 5.57 2.86 -3.65
N THR A 70 5.26 3.61 -4.69
CA THR A 70 5.00 3.04 -6.01
C THR A 70 6.22 2.35 -6.57
N GLN A 71 7.42 2.90 -6.34
CA GLN A 71 8.66 2.27 -6.75
C GLN A 71 8.88 0.95 -6.00
N MET A 72 8.76 0.97 -4.69
CA MET A 72 9.00 -0.20 -3.85
C MET A 72 7.98 -1.32 -4.11
N PHE A 73 6.69 -1.01 -4.11
CA PHE A 73 5.65 -2.01 -4.39
C PHE A 73 5.69 -2.48 -5.85
N GLY A 74 6.11 -1.63 -6.78
CA GLY A 74 6.36 -2.01 -8.16
C GLY A 74 7.47 -3.06 -8.29
N GLU A 75 8.55 -2.93 -7.53
CA GLU A 75 9.63 -3.93 -7.48
C GLU A 75 9.14 -5.24 -6.87
N ILE A 76 8.35 -5.19 -5.81
CA ILE A 76 7.75 -6.39 -5.20
C ILE A 76 6.80 -7.07 -6.18
N ALA A 77 5.95 -6.31 -6.88
CA ALA A 77 5.05 -6.84 -7.89
C ALA A 77 5.80 -7.57 -9.00
N LYS A 78 6.90 -7.00 -9.45
CA LYS A 78 7.76 -7.61 -10.46
C LYS A 78 8.43 -8.89 -9.95
N GLN A 79 8.95 -8.87 -8.74
CA GLN A 79 9.63 -9.99 -8.12
C GLN A 79 8.72 -11.21 -7.99
N PHE A 80 7.48 -11.01 -7.59
CA PHE A 80 6.51 -12.09 -7.34
C PHE A 80 5.52 -12.30 -8.50
N GLU A 81 5.66 -11.54 -9.59
CA GLU A 81 4.79 -11.63 -10.77
C GLU A 81 3.31 -11.49 -10.42
N VAL A 82 2.97 -10.50 -9.60
CA VAL A 82 1.61 -10.19 -9.19
C VAL A 82 1.25 -8.75 -9.50
N VAL A 83 -0.04 -8.48 -9.64
CA VAL A 83 -0.57 -7.11 -9.66
C VAL A 83 -0.90 -6.73 -8.23
N ILE A 84 -0.47 -5.56 -7.80
CA ILE A 84 -0.75 -5.04 -6.45
C ILE A 84 -1.61 -3.79 -6.57
N VAL A 85 -2.73 -3.76 -5.85
CA VAL A 85 -3.53 -2.55 -5.67
C VAL A 85 -3.16 -1.95 -4.32
N THR A 86 -2.56 -0.76 -4.36
CA THR A 86 -2.15 0.00 -3.18
C THR A 86 -3.17 1.08 -2.85
N SER A 87 -3.09 1.61 -1.63
CA SER A 87 -3.85 2.79 -1.20
C SER A 87 -2.89 3.72 -0.49
N LEU A 88 -2.66 4.88 -1.07
CA LEU A 88 -1.61 5.79 -0.66
C LEU A 88 -2.17 7.18 -0.34
N PHE A 89 -1.54 7.86 0.61
CA PHE A 89 -1.76 9.27 0.86
C PHE A 89 -0.87 10.07 -0.07
N GLU A 90 -1.48 10.67 -1.09
CA GLU A 90 -0.78 11.36 -2.15
C GLU A 90 -0.64 12.85 -1.86
N ARG A 91 0.59 13.38 -2.02
CA ARG A 91 0.84 14.80 -2.19
C ARG A 91 0.99 15.08 -3.68
N ARG A 92 -0.05 15.59 -4.30
CA ARG A 92 -0.07 15.83 -5.74
C ARG A 92 0.61 17.14 -6.11
N ALA A 93 0.45 18.15 -5.26
CA ALA A 93 1.08 19.46 -5.39
C ALA A 93 1.11 20.10 -4.00
N ALA A 94 1.78 21.25 -3.87
CA ALA A 94 1.78 22.01 -2.62
C ALA A 94 0.33 22.31 -2.20
N GLY A 95 -0.06 21.86 -1.00
CA GLY A 95 -1.40 22.05 -0.45
C GLY A 95 -2.49 21.17 -1.06
N LEU A 96 -2.15 20.22 -1.95
CA LEU A 96 -3.12 19.33 -2.60
C LEU A 96 -2.82 17.87 -2.27
N TYR A 97 -3.72 17.23 -1.52
CA TYR A 97 -3.56 15.87 -1.00
C TYR A 97 -4.74 15.00 -1.39
N HIS A 98 -4.47 13.73 -1.70
CA HIS A 98 -5.49 12.76 -2.07
C HIS A 98 -5.27 11.43 -1.37
N ASN A 99 -6.37 10.70 -1.13
CA ASN A 99 -6.34 9.27 -0.82
C ASN A 99 -6.49 8.54 -2.16
N THR A 100 -5.43 7.86 -2.59
CA THR A 100 -5.33 7.39 -3.98
C THR A 100 -5.06 5.90 -4.04
N ALA A 101 -5.88 5.17 -4.80
CA ALA A 101 -5.61 3.79 -5.18
C ALA A 101 -4.72 3.76 -6.42
N VAL A 102 -3.68 2.93 -6.39
CA VAL A 102 -2.72 2.77 -7.50
C VAL A 102 -2.52 1.30 -7.86
#